data_f1f4e0d8a58bf45344f0f4a1ec07eb62
#
_entry.id   f1f4e0d8a58bf45344f0f4a1ec07eb62
#
_cell.length_a   1.000
_cell.length_b   1.000
_cell.length_c   1.000
_cell.angle_alpha   90.00
_cell.angle_beta   90.00
_cell.angle_gamma   90.00
#
_symmetry.space_group_name_H-M   'P 1'
#
loop_
_entity.id
_entity.type
_entity.pdbx_description
1 polymer ?
#
loop_
_entity_poly.entity_id
_entity_poly.type
_entity_poly.pdbx_seq_one_letter_code
_entity_poly.pdbx_strand_id
1 'polypeptide(L)'
;FSNGISYADHFLEPFKQALNQIDVRPKFIDNYESYASGKFSEMARIACNKATEIREIIERVSGRELSEEWFPWNPIDSTGSIDGITVTGWDDPFVEWVDSNGQTGRSDVTKGEGKLPWRIDWPAKWAWIGVTMEPFGKDHGAAGGSYDTGKEIVELFGKQAPVDLTYEWISLRGQGAMSSSSGNTIGPLEALSLVPPEILRYLIASTKPNKAIEFDTGMGLVTLADEFERTSSRDFSTELSNEDLSRRKRVAVEDAQIAI
;
A
#
# COMPACT_ATOMS: atom_id res chain seq x y z
N PHE A 1 8.65 23.31 0.67
CA PHE A 1 7.90 23.55 -0.57
C PHE A 1 7.32 24.96 -0.51
N SER A 2 7.60 25.80 -1.54
CA SER A 2 7.40 27.26 -1.50
C SER A 2 5.94 27.73 -1.61
N ASN A 3 4.98 26.85 -1.77
CA ASN A 3 3.58 27.20 -2.08
C ASN A 3 2.55 26.71 -1.05
N GLY A 4 2.95 26.38 0.18
CA GLY A 4 2.03 25.89 1.21
C GLY A 4 1.44 24.49 0.97
N ILE A 5 1.96 23.75 -0.02
CA ILE A 5 1.58 22.37 -0.32
C ILE A 5 2.45 21.44 0.54
N SER A 6 1.84 20.44 1.19
CA SER A 6 2.61 19.46 1.96
C SER A 6 3.46 18.57 1.05
N TYR A 7 4.50 17.93 1.61
CA TYR A 7 5.30 16.95 0.88
C TYR A 7 4.43 15.81 0.33
N ALA A 8 3.49 15.32 1.12
CA ALA A 8 2.56 14.27 0.70
C ALA A 8 1.68 14.71 -0.46
N ASP A 9 1.08 15.91 -0.40
CA ASP A 9 0.21 16.42 -1.46
C ASP A 9 0.96 16.61 -2.79
N HIS A 10 2.23 17.01 -2.73
CA HIS A 10 3.05 17.16 -3.93
C HIS A 10 3.13 15.87 -4.76
N PHE A 11 3.21 14.71 -4.10
CA PHE A 11 3.26 13.41 -4.79
C PHE A 11 1.89 12.78 -5.02
N LEU A 12 0.92 13.07 -4.14
CA LEU A 12 -0.43 12.51 -4.26
C LEU A 12 -1.26 13.19 -5.34
N GLU A 13 -1.08 14.46 -5.59
CA GLU A 13 -1.90 15.19 -6.55
C GLU A 13 -1.75 14.69 -8.00
N PRO A 14 -0.53 14.46 -8.53
CA PRO A 14 -0.37 13.83 -9.84
C PRO A 14 -0.97 12.42 -9.91
N PHE A 15 -0.89 11.66 -8.80
CA PHE A 15 -1.50 10.33 -8.73
C PHE A 15 -3.03 10.38 -8.79
N LYS A 16 -3.67 11.30 -8.05
CA LYS A 16 -5.12 11.52 -8.10
C LYS A 16 -5.58 11.95 -9.50
N GLN A 17 -4.81 12.82 -10.16
CA GLN A 17 -5.08 13.23 -11.54
C GLN A 17 -5.00 12.05 -12.51
N ALA A 18 -3.99 11.19 -12.38
CA ALA A 18 -3.87 9.98 -13.19
C ALA A 18 -5.05 9.03 -12.99
N LEU A 19 -5.47 8.81 -11.73
CA LEU A 19 -6.64 7.99 -11.42
C LEU A 19 -7.92 8.55 -12.07
N ASN A 20 -8.11 9.88 -12.04
CA ASN A 20 -9.24 10.51 -12.70
C ASN A 20 -9.22 10.29 -14.23
N GLN A 21 -8.05 10.36 -14.87
CA GLN A 21 -7.92 10.14 -16.31
C GLN A 21 -8.28 8.71 -16.74
N ILE A 22 -7.99 7.71 -15.89
CA ILE A 22 -8.35 6.32 -16.13
C ILE A 22 -9.72 5.95 -15.53
N ASP A 23 -10.51 6.92 -15.09
CA ASP A 23 -11.82 6.78 -14.43
C ASP A 23 -11.82 5.80 -13.25
N VAL A 24 -10.78 5.86 -12.41
CA VAL A 24 -10.70 5.15 -11.13
C VAL A 24 -10.92 6.15 -10.01
N ARG A 25 -11.98 5.97 -9.22
CA ARG A 25 -12.42 6.92 -8.18
C ARG A 25 -12.46 6.27 -6.81
N PRO A 26 -11.30 5.99 -6.20
CA PRO A 26 -11.25 5.37 -4.89
C PRO A 26 -11.67 6.36 -3.80
N LYS A 27 -12.12 5.81 -2.67
CA LYS A 27 -12.20 6.58 -1.44
C LYS A 27 -10.81 6.68 -0.83
N PHE A 28 -10.26 7.88 -0.77
CA PHE A 28 -9.00 8.14 -0.08
C PHE A 28 -9.20 8.19 1.43
N ILE A 29 -8.28 7.59 2.15
CA ILE A 29 -8.19 7.67 3.61
C ILE A 29 -6.83 8.29 3.93
N ASP A 30 -6.86 9.49 4.52
CA ASP A 30 -5.66 10.15 4.99
C ASP A 30 -5.20 9.52 6.31
N ASN A 31 -3.94 9.07 6.32
CA ASN A 31 -3.37 8.39 7.47
C ASN A 31 -3.09 9.34 8.64
N TYR A 32 -2.59 10.55 8.33
CA TYR A 32 -2.31 11.56 9.33
C TYR A 32 -3.60 12.00 10.03
N GLU A 33 -4.64 12.36 9.27
CA GLU A 33 -5.95 12.71 9.82
C GLU A 33 -6.58 11.55 10.59
N SER A 34 -6.35 10.32 10.16
CA SER A 34 -6.87 9.14 10.84
C SER A 34 -6.24 8.96 12.23
N TYR A 35 -4.94 9.22 12.38
CA TYR A 35 -4.29 9.26 13.69
C TYR A 35 -4.78 10.45 14.52
N ALA A 36 -4.74 11.66 13.96
CA ALA A 36 -5.14 12.89 14.64
C ALA A 36 -6.61 12.88 15.12
N SER A 37 -7.50 12.24 14.35
CA SER A 37 -8.92 12.07 14.72
C SER A 37 -9.19 10.86 15.61
N GLY A 38 -8.18 10.15 16.06
CA GLY A 38 -8.29 9.03 17.00
C GLY A 38 -8.83 7.71 16.41
N LYS A 39 -8.90 7.55 15.09
CA LYS A 39 -9.37 6.29 14.46
C LYS A 39 -8.48 5.08 14.78
N PHE A 40 -7.22 5.32 15.08
CA PHE A 40 -6.27 4.30 15.49
C PHE A 40 -6.25 4.05 17.01
N SER A 41 -6.96 4.83 17.83
CA SER A 41 -6.85 4.82 19.29
C SER A 41 -7.05 3.44 19.91
N GLU A 42 -8.06 2.70 19.48
CA GLU A 42 -8.33 1.36 19.99
C GLU A 42 -7.19 0.40 19.62
N MET A 43 -6.77 0.41 18.35
CA MET A 43 -5.70 -0.48 17.86
C MET A 43 -4.36 -0.13 18.50
N ALA A 44 -4.06 1.15 18.69
CA ALA A 44 -2.84 1.61 19.36
C ALA A 44 -2.80 1.16 20.83
N ARG A 45 -3.92 1.30 21.56
CA ARG A 45 -4.02 0.82 22.96
C ARG A 45 -3.86 -0.70 23.06
N ILE A 46 -4.52 -1.46 22.18
CA ILE A 46 -4.36 -2.91 22.13
C ILE A 46 -2.91 -3.29 21.82
N ALA A 47 -2.29 -2.62 20.85
CA ALA A 47 -0.90 -2.89 20.48
C ALA A 47 0.05 -2.62 21.65
N CYS A 48 -0.09 -1.49 22.35
CA CYS A 48 0.74 -1.17 23.50
C CYS A 48 0.53 -2.15 24.66
N ASN A 49 -0.71 -2.55 24.93
CA ASN A 49 -1.03 -3.52 25.96
C ASN A 49 -0.52 -4.94 25.63
N LYS A 50 -0.36 -5.26 24.35
CA LYS A 50 0.11 -6.57 23.86
C LYS A 50 1.49 -6.48 23.21
N ALA A 51 2.33 -5.57 23.69
CA ALA A 51 3.65 -5.33 23.12
C ALA A 51 4.52 -6.59 23.06
N THR A 52 4.47 -7.44 24.12
CA THR A 52 5.22 -8.69 24.19
C THR A 52 4.74 -9.69 23.13
N GLU A 53 3.43 -9.92 23.05
CA GLU A 53 2.86 -10.85 22.07
C GLU A 53 3.15 -10.41 20.64
N ILE A 54 3.07 -9.11 20.35
CA ILE A 54 3.39 -8.57 19.02
C ILE A 54 4.87 -8.75 18.70
N ARG A 55 5.77 -8.51 19.66
CA ARG A 55 7.21 -8.78 19.52
C ARG A 55 7.44 -10.24 19.13
N GLU A 56 6.89 -11.16 19.90
CA GLU A 56 7.02 -12.61 19.69
C GLU A 56 6.51 -13.02 18.30
N ILE A 57 5.39 -12.48 17.85
CA ILE A 57 4.87 -12.71 16.49
C ILE A 57 5.87 -12.22 15.44
N ILE A 58 6.34 -10.98 15.54
CA ILE A 58 7.26 -10.40 14.57
C ILE A 58 8.55 -11.20 14.50
N GLU A 59 9.17 -11.51 15.65
CA GLU A 59 10.44 -12.25 15.72
C GLU A 59 10.29 -13.67 15.16
N ARG A 60 9.28 -14.39 15.61
CA ARG A 60 9.03 -15.78 15.19
C ARG A 60 8.69 -15.89 13.70
N VAL A 61 7.80 -15.04 13.20
CA VAL A 61 7.29 -15.13 11.82
C VAL A 61 8.31 -14.59 10.82
N SER A 62 8.94 -13.44 11.13
CA SER A 62 9.87 -12.81 10.19
C SER A 62 11.33 -13.20 10.37
N GLY A 63 11.68 -13.90 11.44
CA GLY A 63 13.07 -14.22 11.80
C GLY A 63 13.92 -12.99 12.16
N ARG A 64 13.32 -11.84 12.42
CA ARG A 64 14.02 -10.62 12.83
C ARG A 64 14.15 -10.56 14.34
N GLU A 65 15.32 -10.20 14.80
CA GLU A 65 15.51 -9.80 16.20
C GLU A 65 15.16 -8.33 16.36
N LEU A 66 14.27 -8.00 17.28
CA LEU A 66 13.91 -6.64 17.65
C LEU A 66 14.80 -6.17 18.80
N SER A 67 15.18 -4.88 18.81
CA SER A 67 15.97 -4.32 19.91
C SER A 67 15.23 -4.47 21.26
N GLU A 68 15.95 -4.51 22.37
CA GLU A 68 15.35 -4.60 23.72
C GLU A 68 14.41 -3.42 23.99
N GLU A 69 14.72 -2.24 23.42
CA GLU A 69 13.98 -1.00 23.56
C GLU A 69 12.76 -0.90 22.62
N TRP A 70 12.56 -1.91 21.77
CA TRP A 70 11.47 -1.85 20.80
C TRP A 70 10.11 -1.84 21.51
N PHE A 71 9.24 -0.93 21.04
CA PHE A 71 7.87 -0.79 21.51
C PHE A 71 6.93 -0.56 20.29
N PRO A 72 5.66 -1.00 20.35
CA PRO A 72 4.72 -0.90 19.21
C PRO A 72 4.12 0.49 19.03
N TRP A 73 4.79 1.52 19.46
CA TRP A 73 4.43 2.92 19.28
C TRP A 73 5.68 3.77 19.10
N ASN A 74 5.69 4.62 18.08
CA ASN A 74 6.73 5.62 17.85
C ASN A 74 6.18 6.99 18.25
N PRO A 75 6.53 7.52 19.43
CA PRO A 75 6.18 8.88 19.81
C PRO A 75 6.76 9.90 18.84
N ILE A 76 6.14 11.08 18.76
CA ILE A 76 6.62 12.22 17.99
C ILE A 76 7.11 13.27 18.99
N ASP A 77 8.31 13.80 18.77
CA ASP A 77 8.86 14.90 19.57
C ASP A 77 8.25 16.26 19.18
N SER A 78 8.68 17.30 19.87
CA SER A 78 8.22 18.68 19.60
C SER A 78 8.57 19.20 18.20
N THR A 79 9.48 18.54 17.47
CA THR A 79 9.87 18.87 16.09
C THR A 79 9.08 18.11 15.04
N GLY A 80 8.26 17.13 15.46
CA GLY A 80 7.53 16.22 14.58
C GLY A 80 8.35 15.00 14.15
N SER A 81 9.54 14.77 14.74
CA SER A 81 10.37 13.60 14.47
C SER A 81 10.04 12.42 15.38
N ILE A 82 10.28 11.23 14.86
CA ILE A 82 10.27 9.96 15.62
C ILE A 82 11.67 9.40 15.85
N ASP A 83 12.69 10.05 15.26
CA ASP A 83 14.06 9.55 15.26
C ASP A 83 14.74 9.82 16.62
N GLY A 84 15.50 8.84 17.11
CA GLY A 84 16.26 8.96 18.33
C GLY A 84 15.40 9.01 19.60
N ILE A 85 14.15 8.55 19.54
CA ILE A 85 13.25 8.46 20.68
C ILE A 85 13.24 7.03 21.20
N THR A 86 13.45 6.87 22.51
CA THR A 86 13.33 5.61 23.21
C THR A 86 12.11 5.63 24.14
N VAL A 87 11.27 4.62 24.06
CA VAL A 87 10.14 4.46 24.97
C VAL A 87 10.63 3.94 26.32
N THR A 88 10.22 4.61 27.39
CA THR A 88 10.63 4.30 28.77
C THR A 88 9.50 3.75 29.64
N GLY A 89 8.23 3.90 29.19
CA GLY A 89 7.10 3.42 29.96
C GLY A 89 5.78 3.45 29.17
N TRP A 90 4.83 2.64 29.66
CA TRP A 90 3.46 2.61 29.16
C TRP A 90 2.48 2.64 30.33
N ASP A 91 1.59 3.64 30.35
CA ASP A 91 0.48 3.80 31.31
C ASP A 91 -0.75 4.30 30.53
N ASP A 92 -1.63 3.40 30.17
CA ASP A 92 -2.76 3.61 29.25
C ASP A 92 -3.54 4.91 29.56
N PRO A 93 -3.66 5.85 28.61
CA PRO A 93 -3.28 5.78 27.19
C PRO A 93 -1.92 6.43 26.84
N PHE A 94 -0.99 6.51 27.74
CA PHE A 94 0.22 7.31 27.60
C PHE A 94 1.47 6.47 27.47
N VAL A 95 2.28 6.79 26.47
CA VAL A 95 3.64 6.30 26.28
C VAL A 95 4.64 7.34 26.78
N GLU A 96 5.47 6.97 27.74
CA GLU A 96 6.57 7.80 28.23
C GLU A 96 7.80 7.55 27.38
N TRP A 97 8.58 8.61 27.11
CA TRP A 97 9.72 8.51 26.22
C TRP A 97 10.84 9.49 26.60
N VAL A 98 12.05 9.21 26.10
CA VAL A 98 13.21 10.07 26.18
C VAL A 98 13.84 10.19 24.78
N ASP A 99 14.27 11.39 24.39
CA ASP A 99 15.00 11.62 23.15
C ASP A 99 16.53 11.48 23.34
N SER A 100 17.29 11.55 22.24
CA SER A 100 18.75 11.47 22.25
C SER A 100 19.46 12.61 23.00
N ASN A 101 18.75 13.71 23.28
CA ASN A 101 19.25 14.85 24.05
C ASN A 101 18.92 14.74 25.56
N GLY A 102 18.23 13.67 25.97
CA GLY A 102 17.79 13.47 27.33
C GLY A 102 16.50 14.22 27.70
N GLN A 103 15.80 14.81 26.73
CA GLN A 103 14.50 15.40 26.95
C GLN A 103 13.45 14.29 27.09
N THR A 104 12.66 14.34 28.13
CA THR A 104 11.56 13.40 28.36
C THR A 104 10.24 13.97 27.92
N GLY A 105 9.36 13.10 27.49
CA GLY A 105 8.00 13.47 27.07
C GLY A 105 6.98 12.36 27.30
N ARG A 106 5.74 12.68 26.99
CA ARG A 106 4.60 11.79 27.13
C ARG A 106 3.74 11.90 25.87
N SER A 107 3.36 10.78 25.29
CA SER A 107 2.59 10.68 24.04
C SER A 107 1.25 10.00 24.32
N ASP A 108 0.15 10.67 24.02
CA ASP A 108 -1.21 10.11 24.10
C ASP A 108 -1.52 9.36 22.80
N VAL A 109 -1.58 8.03 22.87
CA VAL A 109 -1.83 7.18 21.69
C VAL A 109 -3.23 7.40 21.09
N THR A 110 -4.13 8.08 21.81
CA THR A 110 -5.49 8.37 21.34
C THR A 110 -5.60 9.68 20.56
N LYS A 111 -4.56 10.51 20.57
CA LYS A 111 -4.53 11.84 19.95
C LYS A 111 -3.61 11.97 18.76
N GLY A 112 -3.03 10.86 18.30
CA GLY A 112 -2.09 10.91 17.18
C GLY A 112 -0.76 11.59 17.51
N GLU A 113 -0.36 11.58 18.79
CA GLU A 113 0.94 12.10 19.25
C GLU A 113 2.09 11.13 18.97
N GLY A 114 1.90 10.26 18.00
CA GLY A 114 2.81 9.23 17.53
C GLY A 114 2.14 8.36 16.47
N LYS A 115 2.79 7.24 16.14
CA LYS A 115 2.26 6.26 15.18
C LYS A 115 2.72 4.85 15.48
N LEU A 116 1.94 3.88 15.06
CA LEU A 116 2.34 2.47 15.05
C LEU A 116 3.48 2.23 14.05
N PRO A 117 4.48 1.38 14.37
CA PRO A 117 5.42 0.89 13.38
C PRO A 117 4.70 0.22 12.20
N TRP A 118 5.27 0.31 11.00
CA TRP A 118 4.67 -0.16 9.75
C TRP A 118 4.04 -1.56 9.84
N ARG A 119 4.72 -2.53 10.43
CA ARG A 119 4.24 -3.91 10.53
C ARG A 119 3.02 -4.08 11.44
N ILE A 120 2.69 -3.06 12.23
CA ILE A 120 1.51 -3.02 13.11
C ILE A 120 0.47 -2.06 12.56
N ASP A 121 0.89 -0.93 12.00
CA ASP A 121 0.02 0.06 11.35
C ASP A 121 -0.83 -0.56 10.23
N TRP A 122 -0.24 -1.43 9.44
CA TRP A 122 -0.93 -2.09 8.33
C TRP A 122 -2.07 -3.01 8.79
N PRO A 123 -1.86 -4.02 9.67
CA PRO A 123 -2.97 -4.80 10.22
C PRO A 123 -3.93 -3.99 11.10
N ALA A 124 -3.49 -2.90 11.74
CA ALA A 124 -4.39 -1.98 12.43
C ALA A 124 -5.38 -1.31 11.45
N LYS A 125 -4.93 -0.93 10.25
CA LYS A 125 -5.81 -0.44 9.17
C LYS A 125 -6.82 -1.50 8.75
N TRP A 126 -6.38 -2.75 8.57
CA TRP A 126 -7.32 -3.82 8.26
C TRP A 126 -8.42 -3.93 9.30
N ALA A 127 -8.06 -3.79 10.57
CA ALA A 127 -9.00 -3.92 11.67
C ALA A 127 -10.03 -2.79 11.72
N TRP A 128 -9.59 -1.52 11.71
CA TRP A 128 -10.52 -0.39 11.90
C TRP A 128 -11.26 -0.01 10.62
N ILE A 129 -10.68 -0.22 9.43
CA ILE A 129 -11.36 0.03 8.15
C ILE A 129 -12.31 -1.13 7.81
N GLY A 130 -12.00 -2.35 8.26
CA GLY A 130 -12.73 -3.55 7.87
C GLY A 130 -12.36 -4.03 6.47
N VAL A 131 -11.06 -4.06 6.16
CA VAL A 131 -10.54 -4.48 4.85
C VAL A 131 -10.82 -5.96 4.65
N THR A 132 -11.44 -6.32 3.52
CA THR A 132 -11.79 -7.71 3.17
C THR A 132 -10.86 -8.33 2.13
N MET A 133 -10.21 -7.49 1.30
CA MET A 133 -9.21 -7.90 0.32
C MET A 133 -8.11 -6.85 0.28
N GLU A 134 -6.86 -7.29 0.26
CA GLU A 134 -5.68 -6.43 0.25
C GLU A 134 -4.77 -6.76 -0.95
N PRO A 135 -4.71 -5.91 -1.98
CA PRO A 135 -3.71 -6.06 -3.04
C PRO A 135 -2.35 -5.53 -2.58
N PHE A 136 -1.29 -6.31 -2.77
CA PHE A 136 0.07 -5.88 -2.43
C PHE A 136 1.13 -6.54 -3.33
N GLY A 137 2.30 -5.90 -3.43
CA GLY A 137 3.45 -6.42 -4.17
C GLY A 137 4.00 -7.72 -3.54
N LYS A 138 4.56 -8.58 -4.36
CA LYS A 138 5.05 -9.92 -3.98
C LYS A 138 6.05 -9.93 -2.83
N ASP A 139 6.78 -8.86 -2.61
CA ASP A 139 7.73 -8.69 -1.52
C ASP A 139 7.07 -8.71 -0.14
N HIS A 140 5.83 -8.21 -0.03
CA HIS A 140 5.04 -8.29 1.20
C HIS A 140 4.41 -9.65 1.43
N GLY A 141 4.15 -10.42 0.36
CA GLY A 141 3.59 -11.77 0.40
C GLY A 141 4.61 -12.90 0.47
N ALA A 142 5.92 -12.59 0.52
CA ALA A 142 6.96 -13.59 0.72
C ALA A 142 6.82 -14.25 2.10
N ALA A 143 7.25 -15.51 2.22
CA ALA A 143 7.24 -16.24 3.49
C ALA A 143 7.97 -15.44 4.59
N GLY A 144 7.33 -15.23 5.74
CA GLY A 144 7.82 -14.36 6.82
C GLY A 144 7.74 -12.87 6.50
N GLY A 145 7.06 -12.50 5.43
CA GLY A 145 6.83 -11.12 5.01
C GLY A 145 5.87 -10.35 5.90
N SER A 146 5.55 -9.13 5.47
CA SER A 146 4.69 -8.24 6.25
C SER A 146 3.25 -8.75 6.34
N TYR A 147 2.76 -9.45 5.31
CA TYR A 147 1.42 -10.03 5.32
C TYR A 147 1.33 -11.18 6.32
N ASP A 148 2.34 -12.05 6.37
CA ASP A 148 2.35 -13.18 7.31
C ASP A 148 2.36 -12.70 8.78
N THR A 149 3.17 -11.69 9.11
CA THR A 149 3.13 -11.08 10.44
C THR A 149 1.80 -10.37 10.71
N GLY A 150 1.26 -9.68 9.70
CA GLY A 150 0.00 -8.96 9.79
C GLY A 150 -1.21 -9.86 10.06
N LYS A 151 -1.23 -11.08 9.49
CA LYS A 151 -2.29 -12.06 9.75
C LYS A 151 -2.46 -12.40 11.23
N GLU A 152 -1.34 -12.58 11.92
CA GLU A 152 -1.40 -12.92 13.35
C GLU A 152 -1.64 -11.68 14.23
N ILE A 153 -1.06 -10.53 13.84
CA ILE A 153 -1.26 -9.28 14.60
C ILE A 153 -2.72 -8.82 14.53
N VAL A 154 -3.40 -8.94 13.36
CA VAL A 154 -4.80 -8.51 13.24
C VAL A 154 -5.76 -9.32 14.12
N GLU A 155 -5.41 -10.58 14.43
CA GLU A 155 -6.18 -11.41 15.36
C GLU A 155 -6.14 -10.85 16.79
N LEU A 156 -5.02 -10.22 17.19
CA LEU A 156 -4.92 -9.54 18.48
C LEU A 156 -5.88 -8.33 18.56
N PHE A 157 -6.23 -7.75 17.43
CA PHE A 157 -7.25 -6.69 17.30
C PHE A 157 -8.69 -7.26 17.20
N GLY A 158 -8.88 -8.58 17.32
CA GLY A 158 -10.18 -9.23 17.25
C GLY A 158 -10.77 -9.27 15.84
N LYS A 159 -9.94 -9.19 14.80
CA LYS A 159 -10.34 -9.22 13.40
C LYS A 159 -9.63 -10.33 12.63
N GLN A 160 -10.12 -10.60 11.43
CA GLN A 160 -9.50 -11.53 10.50
C GLN A 160 -8.70 -10.77 9.45
N ALA A 161 -7.63 -11.40 8.95
CA ALA A 161 -6.86 -10.86 7.85
C ALA A 161 -7.69 -10.80 6.57
N PRO A 162 -7.50 -9.79 5.72
CA PRO A 162 -8.12 -9.73 4.41
C PRO A 162 -7.58 -10.85 3.51
N VAL A 163 -8.35 -11.21 2.48
CA VAL A 163 -7.86 -12.08 1.42
C VAL A 163 -6.75 -11.34 0.66
N ASP A 164 -5.63 -12.00 0.43
CA ASP A 164 -4.51 -11.44 -0.31
C ASP A 164 -4.74 -11.46 -1.83
N LEU A 165 -4.28 -10.42 -2.49
CA LEU A 165 -4.09 -10.37 -3.94
C LEU A 165 -2.66 -9.95 -4.25
N THR A 166 -1.76 -10.91 -4.25
CA THR A 166 -0.34 -10.67 -4.54
C THR A 166 -0.15 -10.40 -6.03
N TYR A 167 0.52 -9.28 -6.37
CA TYR A 167 0.85 -8.93 -7.74
C TYR A 167 2.37 -8.79 -7.95
N GLU A 168 2.78 -9.02 -9.22
CA GLU A 168 4.15 -8.88 -9.68
C GLU A 168 4.49 -7.42 -9.99
N TRP A 169 5.78 -7.17 -10.15
CA TRP A 169 6.30 -5.83 -10.37
C TRP A 169 6.02 -5.36 -11.79
N ILE A 170 5.92 -4.04 -11.93
CA ILE A 170 5.97 -3.34 -13.21
C ILE A 170 7.41 -2.88 -13.41
N SER A 171 7.98 -3.22 -14.57
CA SER A 171 9.33 -2.86 -14.96
C SER A 171 9.31 -1.98 -16.22
N LEU A 172 10.34 -1.20 -16.43
CA LEU A 172 10.57 -0.52 -17.70
C LEU A 172 11.38 -1.41 -18.62
N ARG A 173 10.96 -1.51 -19.88
CA ARG A 173 11.66 -2.32 -20.88
C ARG A 173 13.14 -1.92 -21.00
N GLY A 174 14.03 -2.91 -20.84
CA GLY A 174 15.47 -2.70 -20.91
C GLY A 174 16.11 -2.03 -19.70
N GLN A 175 15.34 -1.65 -18.66
CA GLN A 175 15.84 -0.98 -17.46
C GLN A 175 15.59 -1.75 -16.17
N GLY A 176 14.85 -2.86 -16.23
CA GLY A 176 14.53 -3.69 -15.07
C GLY A 176 13.43 -3.09 -14.16
N ALA A 177 13.41 -3.54 -12.92
CA ALA A 177 12.40 -3.09 -11.94
C ALA A 177 12.49 -1.60 -11.66
N MET A 178 11.33 -0.93 -11.60
CA MET A 178 11.27 0.48 -11.23
C MET A 178 11.71 0.70 -9.79
N SER A 179 12.48 1.76 -9.56
CA SER A 179 12.96 2.15 -8.23
C SER A 179 13.04 3.66 -8.12
N SER A 180 12.27 4.21 -7.18
CA SER A 180 12.26 5.66 -6.91
C SER A 180 13.62 6.18 -6.42
N SER A 181 14.35 5.40 -5.63
CA SER A 181 15.65 5.78 -5.09
C SER A 181 16.77 5.84 -6.14
N SER A 182 16.63 5.07 -7.24
CA SER A 182 17.58 5.10 -8.37
C SER A 182 17.16 6.06 -9.49
N GLY A 183 16.02 6.71 -9.37
CA GLY A 183 15.45 7.57 -10.43
C GLY A 183 14.94 6.80 -11.65
N ASN A 184 14.92 5.48 -11.62
CA ASN A 184 14.43 4.64 -12.70
C ASN A 184 12.95 4.34 -12.50
N THR A 185 12.11 5.36 -12.65
CA THR A 185 10.66 5.23 -12.52
C THR A 185 9.95 6.10 -13.55
N ILE A 186 8.75 5.70 -13.92
CA ILE A 186 7.79 6.54 -14.63
C ILE A 186 6.57 6.71 -13.73
N GLY A 187 6.17 7.95 -13.50
CA GLY A 187 4.96 8.24 -12.72
C GLY A 187 3.69 7.91 -13.50
N PRO A 188 2.56 7.62 -12.82
CA PRO A 188 1.30 7.30 -13.51
C PRO A 188 0.82 8.38 -14.47
N LEU A 189 0.95 9.66 -14.10
CA LEU A 189 0.57 10.78 -14.97
C LEU A 189 1.50 10.93 -16.17
N GLU A 190 2.79 10.65 -15.97
CA GLU A 190 3.77 10.62 -17.08
C GLU A 190 3.49 9.46 -18.03
N ALA A 191 3.18 8.27 -17.49
CA ALA A 191 2.78 7.13 -18.31
C ALA A 191 1.55 7.47 -19.19
N LEU A 192 0.57 8.18 -18.64
CA LEU A 192 -0.62 8.64 -19.37
C LEU A 192 -0.34 9.72 -20.43
N SER A 193 0.81 10.41 -20.37
CA SER A 193 1.24 11.28 -21.45
C SER A 193 1.78 10.51 -22.68
N LEU A 194 2.12 9.23 -22.49
CA LEU A 194 2.71 8.37 -23.49
C LEU A 194 1.73 7.30 -24.01
N VAL A 195 0.76 6.92 -23.20
CA VAL A 195 -0.17 5.81 -23.46
C VAL A 195 -1.60 6.28 -23.21
N PRO A 196 -2.55 6.07 -24.16
CA PRO A 196 -3.96 6.36 -23.94
C PRO A 196 -4.50 5.66 -22.68
N PRO A 197 -5.41 6.31 -21.92
CA PRO A 197 -5.96 5.78 -20.66
C PRO A 197 -6.55 4.37 -20.79
N GLU A 198 -7.32 4.11 -21.84
CA GLU A 198 -7.94 2.81 -22.12
C GLU A 198 -6.91 1.70 -22.37
N ILE A 199 -5.80 2.03 -23.03
CA ILE A 199 -4.71 1.08 -23.29
C ILE A 199 -3.95 0.78 -21.99
N LEU A 200 -3.72 1.77 -21.14
CA LEU A 200 -3.09 1.57 -19.84
C LEU A 200 -3.95 0.69 -18.92
N ARG A 201 -5.26 0.96 -18.87
CA ARG A 201 -6.20 0.10 -18.11
C ARG A 201 -6.22 -1.32 -18.66
N TYR A 202 -6.27 -1.48 -19.98
CA TYR A 202 -6.25 -2.79 -20.62
C TYR A 202 -4.98 -3.57 -20.29
N LEU A 203 -3.81 -2.92 -20.32
CA LEU A 203 -2.53 -3.54 -19.94
C LEU A 203 -2.59 -4.17 -18.54
N ILE A 204 -3.11 -3.41 -17.57
CA ILE A 204 -3.21 -3.86 -16.18
C ILE A 204 -4.29 -4.94 -16.03
N ALA A 205 -5.48 -4.71 -16.55
CA ALA A 205 -6.63 -5.60 -16.38
C ALA A 205 -6.49 -6.93 -17.14
N SER A 206 -5.83 -6.94 -18.30
CA SER A 206 -5.60 -8.15 -19.08
C SER A 206 -4.44 -9.01 -18.56
N THR A 207 -3.55 -8.44 -17.75
CA THR A 207 -2.40 -9.15 -17.19
C THR A 207 -2.79 -9.90 -15.92
N LYS A 208 -2.34 -11.16 -15.79
CA LYS A 208 -2.54 -11.91 -14.54
C LYS A 208 -1.71 -11.28 -13.42
N PRO A 209 -2.24 -11.19 -12.17
CA PRO A 209 -1.49 -10.61 -11.05
C PRO A 209 -0.10 -11.24 -10.83
N ASN A 210 0.05 -12.55 -11.05
CA ASN A 210 1.32 -13.27 -10.90
C ASN A 210 2.25 -13.16 -12.13
N LYS A 211 1.99 -12.24 -13.04
CA LYS A 211 2.84 -11.95 -14.21
C LYS A 211 3.38 -10.54 -14.11
N ALA A 212 4.71 -10.41 -14.23
CA ALA A 212 5.33 -9.09 -14.33
C ALA A 212 4.85 -8.35 -15.59
N ILE A 213 4.63 -7.05 -15.45
CA ILE A 213 4.33 -6.15 -16.55
C ILE A 213 5.64 -5.48 -16.96
N GLU A 214 6.03 -5.61 -18.23
CA GLU A 214 7.09 -4.82 -18.83
C GLU A 214 6.46 -3.63 -19.58
N PHE A 215 6.57 -2.45 -19.01
CA PHE A 215 6.06 -1.23 -19.64
C PHE A 215 7.00 -0.80 -20.78
N ASP A 216 6.49 -0.85 -22.01
CA ASP A 216 7.21 -0.54 -23.23
C ASP A 216 6.45 0.48 -24.06
N THR A 217 7.00 1.68 -24.21
CA THR A 217 6.43 2.78 -25.00
C THR A 217 6.82 2.73 -26.49
N GLY A 218 7.55 1.70 -26.91
CA GLY A 218 7.93 1.45 -28.29
C GLY A 218 6.97 0.48 -29.00
N MET A 219 7.54 -0.54 -29.65
CA MET A 219 6.76 -1.55 -30.39
C MET A 219 5.81 -2.36 -29.48
N GLY A 220 6.12 -2.50 -28.19
CA GLY A 220 5.22 -3.14 -27.24
C GLY A 220 3.90 -2.40 -27.10
N LEU A 221 3.90 -1.07 -27.10
CA LEU A 221 2.68 -0.27 -27.07
C LEU A 221 1.84 -0.46 -28.34
N VAL A 222 2.46 -0.48 -29.51
CA VAL A 222 1.74 -0.73 -30.78
C VAL A 222 1.06 -2.09 -30.75
N THR A 223 1.79 -3.14 -30.31
CA THR A 223 1.25 -4.49 -30.20
C THR A 223 0.09 -4.56 -29.20
N LEU A 224 0.19 -3.85 -28.08
CA LEU A 224 -0.86 -3.77 -27.06
C LEU A 224 -2.11 -3.06 -27.59
N ALA A 225 -1.95 -1.97 -28.33
CA ALA A 225 -3.06 -1.23 -28.96
C ALA A 225 -3.77 -2.10 -30.01
N ASP A 226 -3.03 -2.79 -30.87
CA ASP A 226 -3.57 -3.73 -31.86
C ASP A 226 -4.32 -4.91 -31.15
N GLU A 227 -3.81 -5.38 -30.03
CA GLU A 227 -4.49 -6.43 -29.24
C GLU A 227 -5.80 -5.90 -28.63
N PHE A 228 -5.78 -4.69 -28.08
CA PHE A 228 -6.97 -4.05 -27.54
C PHE A 228 -8.04 -3.87 -28.63
N GLU A 229 -7.69 -3.27 -29.78
CA GLU A 229 -8.62 -3.06 -30.88
C GLU A 229 -9.21 -4.38 -31.38
N ARG A 230 -8.38 -5.38 -31.65
CA ARG A 230 -8.82 -6.71 -32.07
C ARG A 230 -9.73 -7.39 -31.06
N THR A 231 -9.44 -7.18 -29.75
CA THR A 231 -10.23 -7.77 -28.68
C THR A 231 -11.58 -7.04 -28.52
N SER A 232 -11.56 -5.69 -28.61
CA SER A 232 -12.79 -4.89 -28.51
C SER A 232 -13.76 -5.10 -29.69
N SER A 233 -13.22 -5.42 -30.88
CA SER A 233 -14.02 -5.69 -32.09
C SER A 233 -14.56 -7.11 -32.15
N ARG A 234 -14.21 -8.00 -31.18
CA ARG A 234 -14.54 -9.40 -31.22
C ARG A 234 -15.90 -9.68 -30.60
N ASP A 235 -16.71 -10.51 -31.28
CA ASP A 235 -17.94 -11.03 -30.69
C ASP A 235 -17.66 -12.25 -29.80
N PHE A 236 -17.69 -12.04 -28.50
CA PHE A 236 -17.46 -13.11 -27.49
C PHE A 236 -18.69 -14.00 -27.27
N SER A 237 -19.83 -13.72 -27.89
CA SER A 237 -21.05 -14.51 -27.68
C SER A 237 -20.97 -15.90 -28.30
N THR A 238 -20.06 -16.11 -29.25
CA THR A 238 -19.92 -17.35 -30.04
C THR A 238 -18.75 -18.25 -29.61
N GLU A 239 -17.90 -17.82 -28.66
CA GLU A 239 -16.70 -18.56 -28.25
C GLU A 239 -16.93 -19.46 -27.03
N LEU A 240 -17.27 -20.71 -27.28
CA LEU A 240 -17.52 -21.72 -26.24
C LEU A 240 -16.28 -22.53 -25.82
N SER A 241 -15.13 -22.39 -26.47
CA SER A 241 -14.01 -23.36 -26.33
C SER A 241 -12.84 -22.93 -25.43
N ASN A 242 -12.84 -21.71 -24.90
CA ASN A 242 -11.80 -21.24 -23.97
C ASN A 242 -12.38 -20.17 -23.02
N GLU A 243 -13.37 -20.57 -22.26
CA GLU A 243 -14.22 -19.67 -21.46
C GLU A 243 -13.45 -18.71 -20.54
N ASP A 244 -12.43 -19.21 -19.84
CA ASP A 244 -11.71 -18.38 -18.86
C ASP A 244 -10.85 -17.29 -19.49
N LEU A 245 -10.17 -17.58 -20.58
CA LEU A 245 -9.31 -16.61 -21.28
C LEU A 245 -10.15 -15.56 -22.01
N SER A 246 -11.18 -16.02 -22.71
CA SER A 246 -12.11 -15.13 -23.45
C SER A 246 -12.88 -14.21 -22.50
N ARG A 247 -13.36 -14.75 -21.37
CA ARG A 247 -14.06 -14.00 -20.33
C ARG A 247 -13.15 -12.89 -19.77
N ARG A 248 -11.89 -13.21 -19.38
CA ARG A 248 -10.98 -12.22 -18.81
C ARG A 248 -10.63 -11.12 -19.80
N LYS A 249 -10.36 -11.44 -21.08
CA LYS A 249 -10.10 -10.45 -22.12
C LYS A 249 -11.29 -9.53 -22.34
N ARG A 250 -12.50 -10.07 -22.38
CA ARG A 250 -13.72 -9.29 -22.49
C ARG A 250 -13.87 -8.31 -21.32
N VAL A 251 -13.74 -8.80 -20.07
CA VAL A 251 -13.81 -7.96 -18.88
C VAL A 251 -12.73 -6.88 -18.89
N ALA A 252 -11.51 -7.18 -19.34
CA ALA A 252 -10.44 -6.21 -19.46
C ALA A 252 -10.75 -5.12 -20.51
N VAL A 253 -11.40 -5.45 -21.61
CA VAL A 253 -11.86 -4.48 -22.60
C VAL A 253 -13.01 -3.63 -22.06
N GLU A 254 -14.02 -4.27 -21.45
CA GLU A 254 -15.14 -3.57 -20.83
C GLU A 254 -14.63 -2.58 -19.75
N ASP A 255 -13.68 -3.00 -18.92
CA ASP A 255 -13.06 -2.15 -17.91
C ASP A 255 -12.27 -1.00 -18.56
N ALA A 256 -11.49 -1.28 -19.59
CA ALA A 256 -10.72 -0.25 -20.30
C ALA A 256 -11.59 0.80 -21.00
N GLN A 257 -12.73 0.39 -21.56
CA GLN A 257 -13.68 1.29 -22.22
C GLN A 257 -14.35 2.28 -21.26
N ILE A 258 -14.32 2.06 -19.96
CA ILE A 258 -14.82 3.02 -18.96
C ILE A 258 -13.96 4.30 -18.94
N ALA A 259 -12.70 4.23 -19.36
CA ALA A 259 -11.77 5.36 -19.37
C ALA A 259 -11.87 6.26 -20.62
N ILE A 260 -12.72 5.91 -21.59
CA ILE A 260 -13.00 6.72 -22.79
C ILE A 260 -14.18 7.66 -22.51
#